data_f72e916fd5dd328318f3a96f9dd02bb5
#
_entry.id   f72e916fd5dd328318f3a96f9dd02bb5
#
_cell.length_a   1.000
_cell.length_b   1.000
_cell.length_c   1.000
_cell.angle_alpha   90.00
_cell.angle_beta   90.00
_cell.angle_gamma   90.00
#
_symmetry.space_group_name_H-M   'P 1'
#
loop_
_entity.id
_entity.type
_entity.pdbx_description
1 polymer ?
#
loop_
_entity_poly.entity_id
_entity_poly.type
_entity_poly.pdbx_seq_one_letter_code
_entity_poly.pdbx_strand_id
1 'polypeptide(L)'
;FQYDFGDLQNFENKLNQYKSTKNLDFDVDSDSRGSFFESIIGFLPFILLIAIWIFFMRRMSGGGGAGGGGGQIFNIGKSKAKLFDKDTKVKTTFENVAGLEGAKEEVQEIVDFLKNPDKYTALGGKIPKGALLVGPPGTGKTLLAKAVAGEAEVPFFSLSGSDFVEMFVGVGASRVRDLFKQAAQKSPSIIFIDEIDAIGRARGKNSMTGGNDERENTLNQLLTEMDGFGTDVNVIVLAATNRADVLDSALMRAGRFDRQIYVDL
;
A
#
# COMPACT_ATOMS: atom_id res chain seq x y z
N PHE A 1 4.66 59.55 48.64
CA PHE A 1 5.14 60.12 47.38
C PHE A 1 5.81 58.95 46.61
N GLN A 2 5.42 58.76 45.36
CA GLN A 2 5.96 57.68 44.51
C GLN A 2 6.83 58.39 43.45
N TYR A 3 8.11 57.98 43.36
CA TYR A 3 9.04 58.51 42.38
C TYR A 3 9.59 57.37 41.51
N ASP A 4 9.73 57.65 40.28
CA ASP A 4 10.30 56.71 39.30
C ASP A 4 11.80 57.07 39.09
N PHE A 5 12.69 56.15 39.33
CA PHE A 5 14.13 56.42 39.30
C PHE A 5 14.77 55.66 38.13
N GLY A 6 15.50 56.39 37.31
CA GLY A 6 16.28 55.80 36.22
C GLY A 6 17.57 55.10 36.64
N ASP A 7 18.08 55.39 37.87
CA ASP A 7 19.31 54.81 38.42
C ASP A 7 19.18 54.58 39.95
N LEU A 8 18.77 53.37 40.31
CA LEU A 8 18.48 52.91 41.66
C LEU A 8 19.76 52.97 42.55
N GLN A 9 20.92 52.57 42.03
CA GLN A 9 22.17 52.49 42.78
C GLN A 9 22.65 53.89 43.20
N ASN A 10 22.56 54.88 42.32
CA ASN A 10 22.95 56.25 42.59
C ASN A 10 22.01 56.91 43.63
N PHE A 11 20.73 56.55 43.58
CA PHE A 11 19.74 56.99 44.55
C PHE A 11 19.98 56.35 45.94
N GLU A 12 20.21 55.07 46.05
CA GLU A 12 20.55 54.37 47.32
C GLU A 12 21.79 54.91 47.97
N ASN A 13 22.83 55.19 47.20
CA ASN A 13 24.08 55.79 47.70
C ASN A 13 23.84 57.19 48.28
N LYS A 14 23.08 58.06 47.63
CA LYS A 14 22.71 59.37 48.14
C LYS A 14 21.86 59.25 49.40
N LEU A 15 20.92 58.31 49.43
CA LEU A 15 20.01 58.10 50.58
C LEU A 15 20.76 57.63 51.80
N ASN A 16 21.71 56.74 51.63
CA ASN A 16 22.60 56.26 52.70
C ASN A 16 23.54 57.39 53.23
N GLN A 17 24.00 58.26 52.34
CA GLN A 17 24.78 59.46 52.71
C GLN A 17 23.92 60.43 53.54
N TYR A 18 22.65 60.68 53.20
CA TYR A 18 21.74 61.51 53.97
C TYR A 18 21.33 60.87 55.28
N LYS A 19 21.11 59.54 55.34
CA LYS A 19 20.86 58.79 56.55
C LYS A 19 21.98 58.94 57.59
N SER A 20 23.21 58.82 57.14
CA SER A 20 24.40 58.95 58.00
C SER A 20 24.67 60.38 58.46
N THR A 21 24.36 61.40 57.64
CA THR A 21 24.63 62.80 57.94
C THR A 21 23.56 63.44 58.89
N LYS A 22 22.32 62.98 58.82
CA LYS A 22 21.21 63.59 59.58
C LYS A 22 20.58 62.71 60.64
N ASN A 23 21.14 61.50 60.90
CA ASN A 23 20.68 60.56 61.92
C ASN A 23 19.15 60.25 61.81
N LEU A 24 18.64 60.08 60.59
CA LEU A 24 17.23 59.80 60.29
C LEU A 24 17.03 58.31 60.18
N ASP A 25 16.07 57.77 60.98
CA ASP A 25 15.67 56.38 60.94
C ASP A 25 14.39 56.22 60.07
N PHE A 26 14.52 55.81 58.83
CA PHE A 26 13.42 55.47 57.93
C PHE A 26 13.82 54.27 57.10
N ASP A 27 12.87 53.43 56.86
CA ASP A 27 13.02 52.24 55.99
C ASP A 27 12.52 52.59 54.60
N VAL A 28 13.27 52.15 53.56
CA VAL A 28 12.91 52.36 52.15
C VAL A 28 12.73 51.03 51.54
N ASP A 29 11.50 50.69 51.23
CA ASP A 29 11.17 49.49 50.50
C ASP A 29 11.15 49.81 48.99
N SER A 30 11.99 49.11 48.22
CA SER A 30 12.06 49.30 46.77
C SER A 30 11.31 48.17 46.09
N ASP A 31 10.15 48.48 45.57
CA ASP A 31 9.37 47.53 44.76
C ASP A 31 9.83 47.63 43.29
N SER A 32 10.67 46.68 42.90
CA SER A 32 11.06 46.55 41.49
C SER A 32 9.87 45.99 40.72
N ARG A 33 9.09 46.81 40.07
CA ARG A 33 8.12 46.38 39.06
C ARG A 33 8.92 45.78 37.90
N GLY A 34 9.13 44.46 37.93
CA GLY A 34 9.68 43.71 36.79
C GLY A 34 8.86 44.07 35.56
N SER A 35 9.51 44.70 34.61
CA SER A 35 8.85 45.07 33.35
C SER A 35 8.28 43.77 32.74
N PHE A 36 6.99 43.77 32.46
CA PHE A 36 6.31 42.65 31.77
C PHE A 36 7.07 42.24 30.50
N PHE A 37 7.81 43.20 29.90
CA PHE A 37 8.71 42.97 28.77
C PHE A 37 9.93 42.13 29.10
N GLU A 38 10.52 42.21 30.31
CA GLU A 38 11.67 41.35 30.67
C GLU A 38 11.27 39.90 30.82
N SER A 39 10.08 39.64 31.33
CA SER A 39 9.53 38.27 31.39
C SER A 39 9.27 37.70 29.98
N ILE A 40 8.80 38.51 29.03
CA ILE A 40 8.57 38.08 27.64
C ILE A 40 9.90 37.80 26.93
N ILE A 41 10.93 38.60 27.15
CA ILE A 41 12.27 38.41 26.56
C ILE A 41 12.85 37.07 27.00
N GLY A 42 12.64 36.64 28.24
CA GLY A 42 13.08 35.32 28.75
C GLY A 42 12.41 34.13 28.01
N PHE A 43 11.18 34.30 27.53
CA PHE A 43 10.46 33.28 26.78
C PHE A 43 10.66 33.33 25.26
N LEU A 44 11.33 34.37 24.76
CA LEU A 44 11.56 34.59 23.32
C LEU A 44 12.25 33.41 22.62
N PRO A 45 13.30 32.74 23.18
CA PRO A 45 13.89 31.56 22.58
C PRO A 45 12.92 30.37 22.50
N PHE A 46 12.03 30.20 23.48
CA PHE A 46 11.02 29.15 23.45
C PHE A 46 9.93 29.43 22.41
N ILE A 47 9.50 30.68 22.28
CA ILE A 47 8.55 31.10 21.24
C ILE A 47 9.15 30.88 19.86
N LEU A 48 10.43 31.19 19.66
CA LEU A 48 11.15 30.98 18.41
C LEU A 48 11.29 29.49 18.07
N LEU A 49 11.59 28.64 19.06
CA LEU A 49 11.60 27.19 18.89
C LEU A 49 10.22 26.62 18.50
N ILE A 50 9.15 27.10 19.13
CA ILE A 50 7.80 26.68 18.81
C ILE A 50 7.42 27.17 17.39
N ALA A 51 7.79 28.38 17.01
CA ALA A 51 7.54 28.93 15.67
C ALA A 51 8.27 28.12 14.60
N ILE A 52 9.55 27.77 14.84
CA ILE A 52 10.33 26.88 13.95
C ILE A 52 9.68 25.51 13.88
N TRP A 53 9.26 24.95 15.00
CA TRP A 53 8.60 23.65 15.05
C TRP A 53 7.27 23.65 14.27
N ILE A 54 6.43 24.68 14.45
CA ILE A 54 5.19 24.87 13.68
C ILE A 54 5.49 25.07 12.19
N PHE A 55 6.54 25.84 11.85
CA PHE A 55 6.96 26.04 10.46
C PHE A 55 7.37 24.71 9.81
N PHE A 56 8.18 23.90 10.50
CA PHE A 56 8.54 22.55 10.04
C PHE A 56 7.32 21.64 9.92
N MET A 57 6.43 21.67 10.91
CA MET A 57 5.21 20.86 10.91
C MET A 57 4.24 21.27 9.78
N ARG A 58 4.07 22.58 9.52
CA ARG A 58 3.29 23.07 8.38
C ARG A 58 3.94 22.73 7.04
N ARG A 59 5.25 22.75 6.96
CA ARG A 59 5.99 22.34 5.77
C ARG A 59 5.91 20.82 5.54
N MET A 60 5.80 20.02 6.57
CA MET A 60 5.57 18.57 6.49
C MET A 60 4.09 18.20 6.23
N SER A 61 3.15 19.02 6.69
CA SER A 61 1.71 18.72 6.61
C SER A 61 0.99 19.41 5.45
N GLY A 62 1.57 20.42 4.84
CA GLY A 62 0.91 21.24 3.80
C GLY A 62 1.80 21.46 2.59
N GLY A 63 1.80 20.53 1.66
CA GLY A 63 2.45 20.76 0.38
C GLY A 63 2.59 19.48 -0.43
N GLY A 64 1.70 19.25 -1.36
CA GLY A 64 1.97 18.36 -2.47
C GLY A 64 3.20 18.88 -3.23
N GLY A 65 4.28 18.11 -3.25
CA GLY A 65 5.45 18.38 -4.09
C GLY A 65 6.77 18.03 -3.40
N ALA A 66 7.38 16.92 -3.83
CA ALA A 66 8.79 16.55 -3.78
C ALA A 66 9.51 16.61 -2.40
N GLY A 67 9.67 15.47 -1.77
CA GLY A 67 10.78 15.25 -0.83
C GLY A 67 10.39 14.98 0.61
N GLY A 68 9.69 13.88 0.90
CA GLY A 68 9.45 13.46 2.26
C GLY A 68 9.50 11.94 2.41
N GLY A 69 10.58 11.41 3.00
CA GLY A 69 10.79 9.98 3.23
C GLY A 69 9.79 9.29 4.17
N GLY A 70 8.80 10.02 4.74
CA GLY A 70 7.78 9.45 5.62
C GLY A 70 6.58 8.82 4.90
N GLY A 71 6.23 9.32 3.71
CA GLY A 71 5.08 8.78 2.93
C GLY A 71 5.35 7.44 2.26
N GLN A 72 6.60 7.08 2.03
CA GLN A 72 6.95 5.81 1.40
C GLN A 72 6.78 4.61 2.33
N ILE A 73 6.93 4.77 3.64
CA ILE A 73 6.79 3.69 4.62
C ILE A 73 5.34 3.19 4.68
N PHE A 74 4.34 4.07 4.53
CA PHE A 74 2.92 3.69 4.50
C PHE A 74 2.45 3.11 3.17
N ASN A 75 3.26 3.19 2.09
CA ASN A 75 2.95 2.64 0.77
C ASN A 75 3.62 1.28 0.49
N ILE A 76 4.47 0.77 1.40
CA ILE A 76 5.23 -0.48 1.20
C ILE A 76 4.28 -1.68 1.02
N GLY A 77 3.13 -1.68 1.70
CA GLY A 77 2.13 -2.74 1.60
C GLY A 77 1.11 -2.60 0.47
N LYS A 78 1.16 -1.51 -0.32
CA LYS A 78 0.24 -1.35 -1.44
C LYS A 78 0.67 -2.17 -2.64
N SER A 79 -0.30 -2.78 -3.30
CA SER A 79 -0.07 -3.52 -4.53
C SER A 79 0.50 -2.59 -5.62
N LYS A 80 1.59 -3.05 -6.26
CA LYS A 80 2.16 -2.40 -7.46
C LYS A 80 1.53 -2.94 -8.74
N ALA A 81 0.33 -3.53 -8.66
CA ALA A 81 -0.35 -4.07 -9.80
C ALA A 81 -0.47 -3.03 -10.92
N LYS A 82 -0.08 -3.42 -12.12
CA LYS A 82 -0.35 -2.62 -13.32
C LYS A 82 -1.82 -2.77 -13.63
N LEU A 83 -2.59 -1.74 -13.32
CA LEU A 83 -3.99 -1.67 -13.69
C LEU A 83 -4.08 -1.26 -15.17
N PHE A 84 -4.69 -2.11 -15.97
CA PHE A 84 -5.14 -1.78 -17.30
C PHE A 84 -6.67 -1.58 -17.22
N ASP A 85 -7.11 -0.34 -16.97
CA ASP A 85 -8.52 0.02 -16.88
C ASP A 85 -9.15 0.15 -18.28
N LYS A 86 -10.48 0.14 -18.35
CA LYS A 86 -11.24 0.41 -19.60
C LYS A 86 -10.81 1.69 -20.32
N ASP A 87 -10.38 2.70 -19.55
CA ASP A 87 -9.87 3.97 -20.09
C ASP A 87 -8.42 3.87 -20.58
N THR A 88 -7.65 2.87 -20.09
CA THR A 88 -6.31 2.52 -20.59
C THR A 88 -6.38 1.21 -21.38
N LYS A 89 -7.33 1.09 -22.30
CA LYS A 89 -7.75 -0.08 -23.07
C LYS A 89 -6.64 -1.13 -23.24
N VAL A 90 -6.84 -2.31 -22.65
CA VAL A 90 -6.23 -3.53 -23.19
C VAL A 90 -6.81 -3.72 -24.58
N LYS A 91 -6.14 -3.20 -25.62
CA LYS A 91 -6.57 -3.33 -27.01
C LYS A 91 -6.31 -4.73 -27.57
N THR A 92 -5.80 -5.62 -26.76
CA THR A 92 -5.40 -6.99 -27.17
C THR A 92 -6.64 -7.87 -27.12
N THR A 93 -7.00 -8.45 -28.25
CA THR A 93 -8.10 -9.40 -28.44
C THR A 93 -7.55 -10.75 -28.90
N PHE A 94 -8.40 -11.75 -29.06
CA PHE A 94 -7.99 -13.07 -29.60
C PHE A 94 -7.45 -12.98 -31.04
N GLU A 95 -7.80 -11.95 -31.80
CA GLU A 95 -7.23 -11.67 -33.11
C GLU A 95 -5.71 -11.42 -33.06
N ASN A 96 -5.22 -10.89 -31.93
CA ASN A 96 -3.79 -10.62 -31.73
C ASN A 96 -3.01 -11.85 -31.24
N VAL A 97 -3.70 -12.96 -30.96
CA VAL A 97 -3.10 -14.23 -30.51
C VAL A 97 -3.11 -15.20 -31.70
N ALA A 98 -1.93 -15.48 -32.22
CA ALA A 98 -1.79 -16.48 -33.30
C ALA A 98 -1.86 -17.89 -32.72
N GLY A 99 -2.55 -18.81 -33.41
CA GLY A 99 -2.69 -20.21 -32.98
C GLY A 99 -3.45 -20.34 -31.65
N LEU A 100 -3.13 -21.35 -30.88
CA LEU A 100 -3.68 -21.65 -29.55
C LEU A 100 -5.20 -21.90 -29.54
N GLU A 101 -5.75 -22.49 -30.60
CA GLU A 101 -7.20 -22.62 -30.76
C GLU A 101 -7.86 -23.36 -29.59
N GLY A 102 -7.26 -24.46 -29.11
CA GLY A 102 -7.78 -25.19 -27.96
C GLY A 102 -7.76 -24.34 -26.66
N ALA A 103 -6.67 -23.62 -26.41
CA ALA A 103 -6.61 -22.73 -25.26
C ALA A 103 -7.60 -21.56 -25.36
N LYS A 104 -7.82 -21.01 -26.58
CA LYS A 104 -8.82 -19.96 -26.83
C LYS A 104 -10.23 -20.47 -26.56
N GLU A 105 -10.57 -21.68 -27.01
CA GLU A 105 -11.88 -22.28 -26.72
C GLU A 105 -12.13 -22.44 -25.21
N GLU A 106 -11.11 -22.91 -24.47
CA GLU A 106 -11.24 -23.06 -23.01
C GLU A 106 -11.40 -21.74 -22.27
N VAL A 107 -10.67 -20.69 -22.68
CA VAL A 107 -10.80 -19.36 -22.05
C VAL A 107 -12.02 -18.58 -22.54
N GLN A 108 -12.65 -18.98 -23.66
CA GLN A 108 -13.88 -18.36 -24.14
C GLN A 108 -15.03 -18.46 -23.14
N GLU A 109 -15.11 -19.56 -22.40
CA GLU A 109 -16.10 -19.72 -21.33
C GLU A 109 -15.91 -18.66 -20.24
N ILE A 110 -14.65 -18.30 -19.91
CA ILE A 110 -14.32 -17.25 -18.94
C ILE A 110 -14.79 -15.88 -19.48
N VAL A 111 -14.55 -15.62 -20.75
CA VAL A 111 -15.02 -14.38 -21.42
C VAL A 111 -16.53 -14.27 -21.37
N ASP A 112 -17.23 -15.33 -21.73
CA ASP A 112 -18.69 -15.36 -21.78
C ASP A 112 -19.30 -15.16 -20.40
N PHE A 113 -18.69 -15.75 -19.37
CA PHE A 113 -19.08 -15.51 -17.99
C PHE A 113 -18.90 -14.05 -17.57
N LEU A 114 -17.73 -13.45 -17.86
CA LEU A 114 -17.45 -12.05 -17.48
C LEU A 114 -18.36 -11.05 -18.23
N LYS A 115 -18.77 -11.38 -19.45
CA LYS A 115 -19.73 -10.58 -20.21
C LYS A 115 -21.17 -10.69 -19.69
N ASN A 116 -21.57 -11.87 -19.23
CA ASN A 116 -22.97 -12.19 -18.85
C ASN A 116 -23.03 -13.03 -17.55
N PRO A 117 -22.58 -12.49 -16.40
CA PRO A 117 -22.53 -13.27 -15.17
C PRO A 117 -23.90 -13.75 -14.68
N ASP A 118 -24.95 -12.95 -14.88
CA ASP A 118 -26.32 -13.27 -14.44
C ASP A 118 -26.89 -14.51 -15.10
N LYS A 119 -26.52 -14.80 -16.35
CA LYS A 119 -26.95 -15.99 -17.07
C LYS A 119 -26.45 -17.27 -16.41
N TYR A 120 -25.22 -17.25 -15.90
CA TYR A 120 -24.61 -18.42 -15.27
C TYR A 120 -25.13 -18.63 -13.84
N THR A 121 -25.30 -17.54 -13.09
CA THR A 121 -25.88 -17.59 -11.72
C THR A 121 -27.32 -18.06 -11.72
N ALA A 122 -28.12 -17.62 -12.67
CA ALA A 122 -29.55 -18.06 -12.81
C ALA A 122 -29.67 -19.55 -13.11
N LEU A 123 -28.70 -20.15 -13.78
CA LEU A 123 -28.67 -21.58 -14.09
C LEU A 123 -28.07 -22.45 -12.97
N GLY A 124 -27.66 -21.85 -11.85
CA GLY A 124 -27.00 -22.54 -10.74
C GLY A 124 -25.58 -23.05 -11.11
N GLY A 125 -25.00 -22.54 -12.17
CA GLY A 125 -23.64 -22.88 -12.60
C GLY A 125 -22.61 -22.44 -11.56
N LYS A 126 -21.63 -23.30 -11.28
CA LYS A 126 -20.47 -22.90 -10.47
C LYS A 126 -19.53 -22.10 -11.36
N ILE A 127 -19.28 -20.85 -10.96
CA ILE A 127 -18.38 -19.95 -11.61
C ILE A 127 -16.94 -20.42 -11.33
N PRO A 128 -16.07 -20.60 -12.34
CA PRO A 128 -14.65 -20.86 -12.09
C PRO A 128 -14.04 -19.61 -11.43
N LYS A 129 -13.53 -19.76 -10.21
CA LYS A 129 -12.86 -18.65 -9.52
C LYS A 129 -11.46 -18.35 -10.07
N GLY A 130 -10.83 -19.36 -10.68
CA GLY A 130 -9.52 -19.20 -11.25
C GLY A 130 -9.16 -20.25 -12.29
N ALA A 131 -8.26 -19.91 -13.20
CA ALA A 131 -7.66 -20.82 -14.16
C ALA A 131 -6.14 -20.65 -14.21
N LEU A 132 -5.44 -21.77 -14.42
CA LEU A 132 -3.99 -21.84 -14.50
C LEU A 132 -3.55 -22.05 -15.95
N LEU A 133 -2.80 -21.11 -16.52
CA LEU A 133 -2.17 -21.23 -17.82
C LEU A 133 -0.82 -21.93 -17.66
N VAL A 134 -0.69 -23.11 -18.24
CA VAL A 134 0.49 -23.97 -18.13
C VAL A 134 1.16 -24.11 -19.49
N GLY A 135 2.45 -23.90 -19.58
CA GLY A 135 3.20 -24.12 -20.83
C GLY A 135 4.63 -23.60 -20.78
N PRO A 136 5.46 -23.92 -21.76
CA PRO A 136 6.84 -23.45 -21.83
C PRO A 136 6.94 -21.92 -21.86
N PRO A 137 8.12 -21.34 -21.54
CA PRO A 137 8.33 -19.92 -21.69
C PRO A 137 8.19 -19.52 -23.18
N GLY A 138 7.64 -18.32 -23.42
CA GLY A 138 7.48 -17.78 -24.77
C GLY A 138 6.23 -18.24 -25.53
N THR A 139 5.39 -19.11 -24.99
CA THR A 139 4.14 -19.58 -25.64
C THR A 139 2.99 -18.59 -25.66
N GLY A 140 3.16 -17.37 -25.10
CA GLY A 140 2.14 -16.33 -25.16
C GLY A 140 1.11 -16.34 -24.02
N LYS A 141 1.35 -17.03 -22.90
CA LYS A 141 0.43 -17.08 -21.75
C LYS A 141 -0.04 -15.69 -21.27
N THR A 142 0.90 -14.78 -21.09
CA THR A 142 0.61 -13.39 -20.70
C THR A 142 -0.20 -12.62 -21.77
N LEU A 143 0.06 -12.91 -23.05
CA LEU A 143 -0.68 -12.32 -24.16
C LEU A 143 -2.12 -12.87 -24.20
N LEU A 144 -2.29 -14.19 -24.03
CA LEU A 144 -3.61 -14.82 -23.97
C LEU A 144 -4.43 -14.26 -22.78
N ALA A 145 -3.84 -14.12 -21.59
CA ALA A 145 -4.53 -13.54 -20.44
C ALA A 145 -5.01 -12.10 -20.71
N LYS A 146 -4.19 -11.30 -21.38
CA LYS A 146 -4.59 -9.94 -21.82
C LYS A 146 -5.71 -9.98 -22.86
N ALA A 147 -5.65 -10.94 -23.78
CA ALA A 147 -6.69 -11.09 -24.79
C ALA A 147 -8.05 -11.45 -24.16
N VAL A 148 -8.06 -12.32 -23.15
CA VAL A 148 -9.29 -12.64 -22.39
C VAL A 148 -9.89 -11.38 -21.78
N ALA A 149 -9.07 -10.52 -21.16
CA ALA A 149 -9.56 -9.27 -20.57
C ALA A 149 -10.06 -8.27 -21.62
N GLY A 150 -9.37 -8.19 -22.76
CA GLY A 150 -9.78 -7.33 -23.89
C GLY A 150 -11.06 -7.80 -24.54
N GLU A 151 -11.23 -9.11 -24.75
CA GLU A 151 -12.48 -9.69 -25.26
C GLU A 151 -13.64 -9.50 -24.29
N ALA A 152 -13.41 -9.67 -22.98
CA ALA A 152 -14.42 -9.47 -21.96
C ALA A 152 -14.70 -7.98 -21.65
N GLU A 153 -13.86 -7.07 -22.15
CA GLU A 153 -13.90 -5.62 -21.87
C GLU A 153 -13.90 -5.28 -20.37
N VAL A 154 -13.15 -6.05 -19.57
CA VAL A 154 -13.05 -5.87 -18.11
C VAL A 154 -11.68 -5.33 -17.69
N PRO A 155 -11.59 -4.67 -16.53
CA PRO A 155 -10.33 -4.26 -15.92
C PRO A 155 -9.37 -5.44 -15.71
N PHE A 156 -8.09 -5.22 -16.00
CA PHE A 156 -7.04 -6.23 -15.91
C PHE A 156 -5.95 -5.78 -14.94
N PHE A 157 -5.78 -6.52 -13.85
CA PHE A 157 -4.76 -6.31 -12.83
C PHE A 157 -3.64 -7.31 -13.03
N SER A 158 -2.45 -6.86 -13.40
CA SER A 158 -1.31 -7.76 -13.68
C SER A 158 -0.18 -7.56 -12.70
N LEU A 159 0.28 -8.66 -12.09
CA LEU A 159 1.48 -8.75 -11.27
C LEU A 159 2.31 -9.99 -11.63
N SER A 160 3.60 -9.95 -11.30
CA SER A 160 4.44 -11.16 -11.25
C SER A 160 4.38 -11.78 -9.84
N GLY A 161 4.44 -13.12 -9.75
CA GLY A 161 4.60 -13.81 -8.48
C GLY A 161 5.82 -13.34 -7.68
N SER A 162 6.89 -12.93 -8.38
CA SER A 162 8.08 -12.34 -7.77
C SER A 162 7.82 -10.99 -7.08
N ASP A 163 6.82 -10.23 -7.50
CA ASP A 163 6.45 -8.94 -6.88
C ASP A 163 5.90 -9.11 -5.46
N PHE A 164 5.48 -10.33 -5.11
CA PHE A 164 5.00 -10.65 -3.76
C PHE A 164 6.11 -11.14 -2.83
N VAL A 165 7.27 -11.53 -3.37
CA VAL A 165 8.41 -12.01 -2.58
C VAL A 165 9.25 -10.82 -2.16
N GLU A 166 9.05 -10.35 -0.94
CA GLU A 166 9.80 -9.23 -0.37
C GLU A 166 10.60 -9.68 0.86
N MET A 167 11.64 -8.92 1.22
CA MET A 167 12.45 -9.22 2.41
C MET A 167 11.75 -8.89 3.74
N PHE A 168 10.66 -8.13 3.70
CA PHE A 168 9.94 -7.70 4.89
C PHE A 168 8.72 -8.57 5.16
N VAL A 169 8.61 -9.08 6.37
CA VAL A 169 7.52 -9.95 6.81
C VAL A 169 6.15 -9.25 6.69
N GLY A 170 5.18 -9.94 6.08
CA GLY A 170 3.81 -9.47 5.93
C GLY A 170 3.54 -8.53 4.75
N VAL A 171 4.57 -8.07 4.04
CA VAL A 171 4.40 -7.16 2.89
C VAL A 171 3.74 -7.89 1.72
N GLY A 172 4.16 -9.11 1.41
CA GLY A 172 3.56 -9.93 0.35
C GLY A 172 2.07 -10.19 0.61
N ALA A 173 1.73 -10.63 1.80
CA ALA A 173 0.35 -10.87 2.21
C ALA A 173 -0.52 -9.59 2.18
N SER A 174 0.05 -8.45 2.55
CA SER A 174 -0.65 -7.15 2.46
C SER A 174 -0.93 -6.75 1.01
N ARG A 175 0.03 -6.98 0.10
CA ARG A 175 -0.15 -6.72 -1.34
C ARG A 175 -1.22 -7.60 -1.96
N VAL A 176 -1.28 -8.87 -1.57
CA VAL A 176 -2.35 -9.78 -2.01
C VAL A 176 -3.72 -9.21 -1.60
N ARG A 177 -3.92 -8.88 -0.33
CA ARG A 177 -5.18 -8.29 0.15
C ARG A 177 -5.56 -7.01 -0.58
N ASP A 178 -4.61 -6.13 -0.80
CA ASP A 178 -4.85 -4.85 -1.48
C ASP A 178 -5.23 -5.08 -2.95
N LEU A 179 -4.55 -5.99 -3.65
CA LEU A 179 -4.87 -6.38 -5.02
C LEU A 179 -6.31 -6.91 -5.15
N PHE A 180 -6.68 -7.86 -4.31
CA PHE A 180 -8.02 -8.47 -4.32
C PHE A 180 -9.10 -7.46 -3.98
N LYS A 181 -8.84 -6.56 -3.02
CA LYS A 181 -9.74 -5.44 -2.69
C LYS A 181 -9.95 -4.49 -3.86
N GLN A 182 -8.87 -4.12 -4.58
CA GLN A 182 -8.96 -3.25 -5.75
C GLN A 182 -9.74 -3.92 -6.89
N ALA A 183 -9.49 -5.20 -7.14
CA ALA A 183 -10.21 -5.97 -8.16
C ALA A 183 -11.70 -6.09 -7.84
N ALA A 184 -12.05 -6.37 -6.58
CA ALA A 184 -13.44 -6.43 -6.15
C ALA A 184 -14.19 -5.10 -6.31
N GLN A 185 -13.51 -3.97 -6.05
CA GLN A 185 -14.09 -2.63 -6.27
C GLN A 185 -14.37 -2.32 -7.75
N LYS A 186 -13.67 -2.99 -8.66
CA LYS A 186 -13.82 -2.82 -10.11
C LYS A 186 -14.41 -4.07 -10.79
N SER A 187 -15.19 -4.85 -10.05
CA SER A 187 -15.88 -6.03 -10.58
C SER A 187 -16.90 -5.62 -11.68
N PRO A 188 -17.05 -6.39 -12.78
CA PRO A 188 -16.27 -7.59 -13.11
C PRO A 188 -14.82 -7.27 -13.51
N SER A 189 -13.85 -8.09 -13.09
CA SER A 189 -12.43 -7.84 -13.36
C SER A 189 -11.61 -9.13 -13.40
N ILE A 190 -10.40 -9.05 -13.96
CA ILE A 190 -9.42 -10.15 -13.98
C ILE A 190 -8.19 -9.75 -13.18
N ILE A 191 -7.75 -10.65 -12.29
CA ILE A 191 -6.43 -10.64 -11.67
C ILE A 191 -5.55 -11.61 -12.44
N PHE A 192 -4.40 -11.17 -12.90
CA PHE A 192 -3.41 -12.03 -13.56
C PHE A 192 -2.12 -12.07 -12.76
N ILE A 193 -1.70 -13.28 -12.39
CA ILE A 193 -0.46 -13.51 -11.66
C ILE A 193 0.48 -14.33 -12.56
N ASP A 194 1.49 -13.67 -13.10
CA ASP A 194 2.52 -14.36 -13.89
C ASP A 194 3.53 -15.02 -12.95
N GLU A 195 4.15 -16.11 -13.40
CA GLU A 195 5.14 -16.85 -12.61
C GLU A 195 4.66 -17.23 -11.20
N ILE A 196 3.45 -17.78 -11.09
CA ILE A 196 2.82 -18.10 -9.78
C ILE A 196 3.70 -19.05 -8.96
N ASP A 197 4.57 -19.84 -9.59
CA ASP A 197 5.51 -20.73 -8.92
C ASP A 197 6.55 -19.99 -8.07
N ALA A 198 6.72 -18.67 -8.24
CA ALA A 198 7.53 -17.87 -7.33
C ALA A 198 7.01 -17.89 -5.90
N ILE A 199 5.68 -17.91 -5.69
CA ILE A 199 5.01 -17.97 -4.38
C ILE A 199 4.36 -19.33 -4.11
N GLY A 200 3.91 -20.02 -5.15
CA GLY A 200 3.07 -21.22 -5.07
C GLY A 200 3.80 -22.54 -5.00
N ARG A 201 5.12 -22.56 -4.82
CA ARG A 201 5.90 -23.81 -4.78
C ARG A 201 5.59 -24.64 -3.54
N ALA A 202 5.39 -25.95 -3.72
CA ALA A 202 5.20 -26.90 -2.64
C ALA A 202 6.35 -26.90 -1.63
N ARG A 203 6.04 -27.18 -0.36
CA ARG A 203 7.02 -27.24 0.74
C ARG A 203 8.08 -28.30 0.48
N GLY A 204 9.33 -27.90 0.39
CA GLY A 204 10.45 -28.84 0.39
C GLY A 204 10.79 -29.28 1.81
N LYS A 205 11.13 -30.58 1.99
CA LYS A 205 11.48 -31.16 3.30
C LYS A 205 12.73 -30.56 3.99
N ASN A 206 13.46 -29.64 3.34
CA ASN A 206 14.76 -29.13 3.80
C ASN A 206 14.87 -27.58 3.85
N SER A 207 13.83 -26.88 4.27
CA SER A 207 13.87 -25.41 4.30
C SER A 207 14.08 -24.87 5.71
N MET A 208 15.32 -24.68 6.11
CA MET A 208 15.74 -23.99 7.35
C MET A 208 16.11 -22.51 7.13
N THR A 209 15.49 -21.80 6.19
CA THR A 209 15.87 -20.41 5.90
C THR A 209 14.64 -19.52 5.93
N GLY A 210 14.67 -18.43 6.70
CA GLY A 210 13.54 -17.52 6.97
C GLY A 210 12.87 -16.84 5.75
N GLY A 211 13.40 -17.01 4.53
CA GLY A 211 12.76 -16.57 3.29
C GLY A 211 11.57 -17.44 2.84
N ASN A 212 11.43 -18.65 3.42
CA ASN A 212 10.32 -19.54 3.09
C ASN A 212 9.03 -19.18 3.86
N ASP A 213 9.16 -18.62 5.06
CA ASP A 213 8.02 -18.26 5.91
C ASP A 213 7.20 -17.13 5.26
N GLU A 214 7.86 -16.15 4.62
CA GLU A 214 7.18 -15.05 3.95
C GLU A 214 6.43 -15.50 2.69
N ARG A 215 7.04 -16.40 1.92
CA ARG A 215 6.39 -17.01 0.74
C ARG A 215 5.16 -17.81 1.15
N GLU A 216 5.28 -18.58 2.22
CA GLU A 216 4.18 -19.37 2.76
C GLU A 216 3.05 -18.48 3.29
N ASN A 217 3.37 -17.41 4.01
CA ASN A 217 2.39 -16.43 4.47
C ASN A 217 1.66 -15.78 3.29
N THR A 218 2.39 -15.43 2.24
CA THR A 218 1.82 -14.84 1.02
C THR A 218 0.93 -15.84 0.28
N LEU A 219 1.37 -17.10 0.15
CA LEU A 219 0.57 -18.16 -0.43
C LEU A 219 -0.72 -18.39 0.37
N ASN A 220 -0.63 -18.51 1.69
CA ASN A 220 -1.79 -18.71 2.55
C ASN A 220 -2.77 -17.54 2.44
N GLN A 221 -2.27 -16.31 2.33
CA GLN A 221 -3.12 -15.15 2.11
C GLN A 221 -3.81 -15.21 0.74
N LEU A 222 -3.11 -15.61 -0.33
CA LEU A 222 -3.68 -15.79 -1.65
C LEU A 222 -4.82 -16.82 -1.63
N LEU A 223 -4.59 -17.96 -0.99
CA LEU A 223 -5.60 -19.01 -0.84
C LEU A 223 -6.82 -18.49 -0.05
N THR A 224 -6.59 -17.73 1.01
CA THR A 224 -7.66 -17.13 1.84
C THR A 224 -8.49 -16.14 1.03
N GLU A 225 -7.86 -15.27 0.24
CA GLU A 225 -8.57 -14.30 -0.59
C GLU A 225 -9.39 -15.01 -1.70
N MET A 226 -8.83 -16.03 -2.34
CA MET A 226 -9.57 -16.82 -3.35
C MET A 226 -10.77 -17.55 -2.75
N ASP A 227 -10.63 -18.09 -1.53
CA ASP A 227 -11.74 -18.74 -0.83
C ASP A 227 -12.79 -17.73 -0.34
N GLY A 228 -12.32 -16.54 0.06
CA GLY A 228 -13.15 -15.47 0.63
C GLY A 228 -14.02 -14.72 -0.36
N PHE A 229 -13.80 -14.85 -1.68
CA PHE A 229 -14.73 -14.30 -2.66
C PHE A 229 -16.05 -15.04 -2.60
N GLY A 230 -17.11 -14.31 -2.21
CA GLY A 230 -18.48 -14.78 -2.33
C GLY A 230 -18.87 -14.97 -3.81
N THR A 231 -20.00 -15.61 -4.02
CA THR A 231 -20.61 -15.79 -5.35
C THR A 231 -21.03 -14.46 -5.99
N ASP A 232 -21.01 -13.37 -5.22
CA ASP A 232 -21.49 -12.04 -5.63
C ASP A 232 -20.41 -11.16 -6.25
N VAL A 233 -19.15 -11.60 -6.22
CA VAL A 233 -18.01 -10.82 -6.75
C VAL A 233 -17.49 -11.48 -8.02
N ASN A 234 -17.75 -10.86 -9.17
CA ASN A 234 -17.36 -11.36 -10.48
C ASN A 234 -15.86 -11.04 -10.77
N VAL A 235 -14.95 -11.62 -9.97
CA VAL A 235 -13.51 -11.53 -10.16
C VAL A 235 -12.97 -12.92 -10.50
N ILE A 236 -12.20 -13.01 -11.58
CA ILE A 236 -11.51 -14.24 -11.99
C ILE A 236 -10.01 -14.05 -11.82
N VAL A 237 -9.37 -15.06 -11.24
CA VAL A 237 -7.91 -15.08 -11.08
C VAL A 237 -7.31 -15.98 -12.17
N LEU A 238 -6.55 -15.40 -13.07
CA LEU A 238 -5.72 -16.15 -14.02
C LEU A 238 -4.29 -16.21 -13.49
N ALA A 239 -3.70 -17.38 -13.45
CA ALA A 239 -2.28 -17.51 -13.13
C ALA A 239 -1.53 -18.17 -14.28
N ALA A 240 -0.25 -17.86 -14.43
CA ALA A 240 0.61 -18.51 -15.42
C ALA A 240 1.83 -19.12 -14.75
N THR A 241 2.23 -20.29 -15.22
CA THR A 241 3.46 -20.97 -14.80
C THR A 241 4.09 -21.77 -15.95
N ASN A 242 5.38 -21.89 -15.90
CA ASN A 242 6.13 -22.81 -16.76
C ASN A 242 6.34 -24.19 -16.08
N ARG A 243 5.99 -24.31 -14.80
CA ARG A 243 6.31 -25.45 -13.95
C ARG A 243 5.15 -25.81 -13.03
N ALA A 244 4.08 -26.36 -13.59
CA ALA A 244 2.93 -26.81 -12.80
C ALA A 244 3.28 -27.94 -11.82
N ASP A 245 4.33 -28.72 -12.11
CA ASP A 245 4.82 -29.83 -11.29
C ASP A 245 5.32 -29.41 -9.90
N VAL A 246 5.76 -28.18 -9.74
CA VAL A 246 6.31 -27.68 -8.46
C VAL A 246 5.28 -26.98 -7.59
N LEU A 247 4.06 -26.75 -8.10
CA LEU A 247 3.02 -26.01 -7.37
C LEU A 247 2.45 -26.81 -6.20
N ASP A 248 2.09 -26.08 -5.14
CA ASP A 248 1.39 -26.65 -4.00
C ASP A 248 -0.01 -27.14 -4.42
N SER A 249 -0.33 -28.36 -4.04
CA SER A 249 -1.63 -28.99 -4.35
C SER A 249 -2.84 -28.21 -3.82
N ALA A 250 -2.64 -27.37 -2.80
CA ALA A 250 -3.69 -26.52 -2.26
C ALA A 250 -4.16 -25.47 -3.29
N LEU A 251 -3.30 -25.02 -4.21
CA LEU A 251 -3.69 -24.12 -5.28
C LEU A 251 -4.64 -24.76 -6.29
N MET A 252 -4.52 -26.07 -6.50
CA MET A 252 -5.27 -26.83 -7.52
C MET A 252 -6.61 -27.36 -7.02
N ARG A 253 -7.06 -26.98 -5.82
CA ARG A 253 -8.35 -27.42 -5.27
C ARG A 253 -9.51 -26.69 -5.92
N ALA A 254 -10.68 -27.35 -5.92
CA ALA A 254 -11.94 -26.75 -6.37
C ALA A 254 -12.23 -25.41 -5.67
N GLY A 255 -12.62 -24.42 -6.45
CA GLY A 255 -12.82 -23.04 -5.97
C GLY A 255 -11.56 -22.17 -5.98
N ARG A 256 -10.43 -22.67 -6.51
CA ARG A 256 -9.18 -21.95 -6.72
C ARG A 256 -8.79 -22.10 -8.19
N PHE A 257 -7.60 -22.64 -8.50
CA PHE A 257 -7.17 -22.96 -9.87
C PHE A 257 -7.62 -24.37 -10.25
N ASP A 258 -8.90 -24.62 -10.27
CA ASP A 258 -9.49 -25.93 -10.58
C ASP A 258 -9.45 -26.28 -12.08
N ARG A 259 -9.17 -25.30 -12.93
CA ARG A 259 -9.03 -25.47 -14.36
C ARG A 259 -7.57 -25.20 -14.79
N GLN A 260 -6.98 -26.15 -15.50
CA GLN A 260 -5.67 -26.02 -16.11
C GLN A 260 -5.82 -25.92 -17.62
N ILE A 261 -5.27 -24.86 -18.20
CA ILE A 261 -5.31 -24.57 -19.63
C ILE A 261 -3.89 -24.68 -20.18
N TYR A 262 -3.68 -25.62 -21.07
CA TYR A 262 -2.34 -25.86 -21.64
C TYR A 262 -2.10 -24.94 -22.83
N VAL A 263 -0.98 -24.20 -22.79
CA VAL A 263 -0.57 -23.24 -23.80
C VAL A 263 0.72 -23.77 -24.44
N ASP A 264 0.54 -24.55 -25.50
CA ASP A 264 1.64 -25.18 -26.22
C ASP A 264 2.25 -24.24 -27.29
N LEU A 265 3.36 -24.73 -27.91
CA LEU A 265 4.04 -23.97 -28.98
C LEU A 265 3.28 -24.03 -30.30
#